data_bb69fa7b38f94cd1dda113ef507eef3a
#
_entry.id   bb69fa7b38f94cd1dda113ef507eef3a
#
_cell.length_a   1.000
_cell.length_b   1.000
_cell.length_c   1.000
_cell.angle_alpha   90.00
_cell.angle_beta   90.00
_cell.angle_gamma   90.00
#
_symmetry.space_group_name_H-M   'P 1'
#
loop_
_entity.id
_entity.type
_entity.pdbx_description
1 polymer ?
#
loop_
_entity_poly.entity_id
_entity_poly.type
_entity_poly.pdbx_seq_one_letter_code
_entity_poly.pdbx_strand_id
1 'polypeptide(L)'
;MNVLVIHGPNLNLLGERSPEIYGTMTLSQLNAELRKTARSLGIQLRGFQSNHEGEIIDKIHKQRKWMQGLVINPGALTHYSYAVREAIDAVRVRTYEVHLSNIHARPEPWRRISVLAEIVEGQIVGKGVDSYREALTSLSRNRS
;
A
#
# COMPACT_ATOMS: atom_id res chain seq x y z
N MET A 1 2.81 -14.49 -10.26
CA MET A 1 1.99 -13.27 -10.16
C MET A 1 2.89 -12.06 -9.94
N ASN A 2 2.61 -10.99 -10.65
CA ASN A 2 3.37 -9.74 -10.57
C ASN A 2 2.64 -8.74 -9.69
N VAL A 3 3.28 -8.27 -8.63
CA VAL A 3 2.67 -7.31 -7.69
C VAL A 3 3.56 -6.10 -7.53
N LEU A 4 2.93 -4.92 -7.63
CA LEU A 4 3.57 -3.64 -7.32
C LEU A 4 3.18 -3.25 -5.90
N VAL A 5 4.16 -2.84 -5.10
CA VAL A 5 3.92 -2.25 -3.77
C VAL A 5 4.30 -0.78 -3.84
N ILE A 6 3.36 0.08 -3.50
CA ILE A 6 3.59 1.53 -3.43
C ILE A 6 3.51 1.99 -1.98
N HIS A 7 4.54 2.72 -1.58
CA HIS A 7 4.62 3.41 -0.29
C HIS A 7 4.49 4.91 -0.55
N GLY A 8 3.47 5.52 0.00
CA GLY A 8 3.15 6.94 -0.18
C GLY A 8 3.98 7.88 0.69
N PRO A 9 3.50 9.13 0.79
CA PRO A 9 4.24 10.20 1.49
C PRO A 9 4.63 9.85 2.92
N ASN A 10 5.83 10.23 3.26
CA ASN A 10 6.45 10.11 4.59
C ASN A 10 6.85 8.69 4.99
N LEU A 11 6.56 7.67 4.17
CA LEU A 11 6.96 6.30 4.49
C LEU A 11 8.47 6.08 4.37
N ASN A 12 9.17 6.97 3.68
CA ASN A 12 10.63 7.01 3.69
C ASN A 12 11.21 7.32 5.09
N LEU A 13 10.38 7.88 5.98
CA LEU A 13 10.80 8.23 7.35
C LEU A 13 10.47 7.14 8.38
N LEU A 14 10.03 5.97 7.94
CA LEU A 14 9.79 4.86 8.87
C LEU A 14 11.04 4.56 9.70
N GLY A 15 10.83 4.32 11.00
CA GLY A 15 11.91 4.13 11.97
C GLY A 15 12.33 5.42 12.67
N GLU A 16 12.09 6.57 12.05
CA GLU A 16 12.39 7.89 12.62
C GLU A 16 11.15 8.61 13.12
N ARG A 17 10.01 8.31 12.53
CA ARG A 17 8.74 9.00 12.74
C ARG A 17 7.87 8.26 13.72
N SER A 18 7.48 8.93 14.82
CA SER A 18 6.47 8.44 15.78
C SER A 18 6.53 6.92 16.01
N PRO A 19 7.63 6.39 16.58
CA PRO A 19 7.79 4.93 16.75
C PRO A 19 6.64 4.27 17.53
N GLU A 20 5.99 5.01 18.41
CA GLU A 20 4.85 4.55 19.21
C GLU A 20 3.61 4.25 18.33
N ILE A 21 3.54 4.84 17.11
CA ILE A 21 2.43 4.63 16.18
C ILE A 21 2.82 3.66 15.07
N TYR A 22 4.01 3.85 14.48
CA TYR A 22 4.44 3.15 13.27
C TYR A 22 5.49 2.06 13.52
N GLY A 23 5.99 1.93 14.76
CA GLY A 23 7.07 1.02 15.10
C GLY A 23 8.45 1.56 14.73
N THR A 24 9.48 0.76 14.95
CA THR A 24 10.88 1.14 14.72
C THR A 24 11.46 0.60 13.41
N MET A 25 10.72 -0.22 12.68
CA MET A 25 11.16 -0.79 11.41
C MET A 25 11.34 0.31 10.37
N THR A 26 12.48 0.31 9.67
CA THR A 26 12.73 1.24 8.57
C THR A 26 12.03 0.76 7.29
N LEU A 27 11.90 1.63 6.30
CA LEU A 27 11.36 1.24 5.00
C LEU A 27 12.21 0.14 4.34
N SER A 28 13.53 0.24 4.46
CA SER A 28 14.43 -0.78 3.94
C SER A 28 14.17 -2.16 4.56
N GLN A 29 13.96 -2.20 5.88
CA GLN A 29 13.63 -3.43 6.59
C GLN A 29 12.25 -3.95 6.20
N LEU A 30 11.28 -3.06 6.06
CA LEU A 30 9.94 -3.42 5.59
C LEU A 30 10.02 -4.06 4.20
N ASN A 31 10.73 -3.42 3.28
CA ASN A 31 10.90 -3.95 1.93
C ASN A 31 11.58 -5.31 1.92
N ALA A 32 12.56 -5.54 2.79
CA ALA A 32 13.22 -6.84 2.92
C ALA A 32 12.24 -7.92 3.37
N GLU A 33 11.38 -7.60 4.33
CA GLU A 33 10.34 -8.53 4.80
C GLU A 33 9.31 -8.83 3.71
N LEU A 34 8.94 -7.83 2.93
CA LEU A 34 7.99 -8.03 1.82
C LEU A 34 8.59 -8.89 0.72
N ARG A 35 9.87 -8.72 0.40
CA ARG A 35 10.55 -9.59 -0.58
C ARG A 35 10.57 -11.04 -0.12
N LYS A 36 10.79 -11.28 1.17
CA LYS A 36 10.77 -12.61 1.77
C LYS A 36 9.39 -13.26 1.61
N THR A 37 8.34 -12.52 1.97
CA THR A 37 6.96 -12.99 1.86
C THR A 37 6.59 -13.26 0.39
N ALA A 38 6.93 -12.34 -0.50
CA ALA A 38 6.66 -12.49 -1.93
C ALA A 38 7.32 -13.75 -2.48
N ARG A 39 8.56 -14.00 -2.10
CA ARG A 39 9.30 -15.20 -2.54
C ARG A 39 8.60 -16.45 -2.09
N SER A 40 8.11 -16.52 -0.85
CA SER A 40 7.39 -17.69 -0.34
C SER A 40 6.04 -17.91 -1.03
N LEU A 41 5.46 -16.86 -1.60
CA LEU A 41 4.17 -16.91 -2.30
C LEU A 41 4.31 -17.05 -3.82
N GLY A 42 5.54 -17.09 -4.35
CA GLY A 42 5.76 -17.12 -5.79
C GLY A 42 5.41 -15.82 -6.49
N ILE A 43 5.46 -14.70 -5.78
CA ILE A 43 5.16 -13.37 -6.30
C ILE A 43 6.45 -12.70 -6.78
N GLN A 44 6.41 -12.11 -7.99
CA GLN A 44 7.42 -11.18 -8.45
C GLN A 44 7.03 -9.79 -7.97
N LEU A 45 7.87 -9.20 -7.13
CA LEU A 45 7.57 -7.95 -6.44
C LEU A 45 8.40 -6.80 -6.98
N ARG A 46 7.75 -5.67 -7.23
CA ARG A 46 8.41 -4.37 -7.45
C ARG A 46 7.92 -3.41 -6.38
N GLY A 47 8.84 -2.65 -5.82
CA GLY A 47 8.53 -1.65 -4.80
C GLY A 47 8.81 -0.24 -5.29
N PHE A 48 8.04 0.73 -4.79
CA PHE A 48 8.19 2.14 -5.11
C PHE A 48 7.75 2.98 -3.93
N GLN A 49 8.51 4.02 -3.61
CA GLN A 49 8.13 4.99 -2.58
C GLN A 49 8.23 6.38 -3.18
N SER A 50 7.24 7.23 -2.91
CA SER A 50 7.28 8.63 -3.31
C SER A 50 6.46 9.49 -2.34
N ASN A 51 6.93 10.72 -2.17
CA ASN A 51 6.20 11.77 -1.46
C ASN A 51 5.33 12.61 -2.41
N HIS A 52 5.31 12.28 -3.70
CA HIS A 52 4.64 13.06 -4.72
C HIS A 52 3.46 12.30 -5.31
N GLU A 53 2.28 12.90 -5.20
CA GLU A 53 1.04 12.31 -5.72
C GLU A 53 1.15 11.98 -7.21
N GLY A 54 1.68 12.91 -8.00
CA GLY A 54 1.84 12.73 -9.45
C GLY A 54 2.78 11.58 -9.80
N GLU A 55 3.86 11.40 -9.05
CA GLU A 55 4.78 10.27 -9.26
C GLU A 55 4.11 8.93 -8.97
N ILE A 56 3.25 8.88 -7.95
CA ILE A 56 2.50 7.67 -7.61
C ILE A 56 1.54 7.33 -8.75
N ILE A 57 0.81 8.32 -9.26
CA ILE A 57 -0.11 8.16 -10.40
C ILE A 57 0.66 7.66 -11.63
N ASP A 58 1.76 8.31 -11.96
CA ASP A 58 2.59 7.94 -13.11
C ASP A 58 3.12 6.51 -12.96
N LYS A 59 3.50 6.10 -11.76
CA LYS A 59 3.98 4.74 -11.51
C LYS A 59 2.88 3.71 -11.73
N ILE A 60 1.68 3.98 -11.26
CA ILE A 60 0.50 3.12 -11.50
C ILE A 60 0.28 2.95 -13.00
N HIS A 61 0.30 4.07 -13.76
CA HIS A 61 0.14 4.04 -15.21
C HIS A 61 1.25 3.25 -15.88
N LYS A 62 2.50 3.51 -15.50
CA LYS A 62 3.67 2.88 -16.11
C LYS A 62 3.67 1.37 -15.93
N GLN A 63 3.24 0.88 -14.77
CA GLN A 63 3.26 -0.54 -14.44
C GLN A 63 1.97 -1.28 -14.80
N ARG A 64 0.98 -0.60 -15.38
CA ARG A 64 -0.35 -1.18 -15.60
C ARG A 64 -0.39 -2.47 -16.42
N LYS A 65 0.56 -2.64 -17.34
CA LYS A 65 0.64 -3.84 -18.17
C LYS A 65 1.44 -4.96 -17.53
N TRP A 66 2.31 -4.62 -16.58
CA TRP A 66 3.13 -5.60 -15.89
C TRP A 66 2.42 -6.15 -14.65
N MET A 67 1.81 -5.30 -13.84
CA MET A 67 1.22 -5.70 -12.57
C MET A 67 -0.11 -6.42 -12.72
N GLN A 68 -0.28 -7.46 -11.93
CA GLN A 68 -1.53 -8.20 -11.78
C GLN A 68 -2.20 -7.89 -10.45
N GLY A 69 -1.47 -7.28 -9.55
CA GLY A 69 -1.96 -6.81 -8.26
C GLY A 69 -1.19 -5.59 -7.79
N LEU A 70 -1.85 -4.79 -6.97
CA LEU A 70 -1.30 -3.59 -6.36
C LEU A 70 -1.54 -3.64 -4.85
N VAL A 71 -0.49 -3.44 -4.07
CA VAL A 71 -0.59 -3.18 -2.64
C VAL A 71 -0.14 -1.73 -2.44
N ILE A 72 -1.01 -0.90 -1.90
CA ILE A 72 -0.70 0.51 -1.75
C ILE A 72 -0.93 0.98 -0.31
N ASN A 73 0.09 1.59 0.27
CA ASN A 73 -0.05 2.40 1.47
C ASN A 73 0.06 3.86 1.04
N PRO A 74 -1.08 4.55 0.84
CA PRO A 74 -1.04 5.90 0.28
C PRO A 74 -0.65 6.97 1.29
N GLY A 75 -0.42 6.59 2.55
CA GLY A 75 -0.19 7.58 3.60
C GLY A 75 -1.41 8.50 3.73
N ALA A 76 -1.17 9.79 3.97
CA ALA A 76 -2.25 10.76 4.12
C ALA A 76 -3.05 11.00 2.84
N LEU A 77 -2.53 10.61 1.67
CA LEU A 77 -3.28 10.73 0.41
C LEU A 77 -4.58 9.92 0.45
N THR A 78 -4.63 8.89 1.28
CA THR A 78 -5.84 8.06 1.43
C THR A 78 -7.06 8.87 1.85
N HIS A 79 -6.85 10.00 2.53
CA HIS A 79 -7.95 10.79 3.08
C HIS A 79 -8.54 11.77 2.08
N TYR A 80 -7.85 12.05 0.96
CA TYR A 80 -8.29 13.13 0.08
C TYR A 80 -7.90 12.99 -1.40
N SER A 81 -7.05 12.03 -1.76
CA SER A 81 -6.57 11.95 -3.15
C SER A 81 -7.56 11.19 -4.04
N TYR A 82 -8.51 11.90 -4.58
CA TYR A 82 -9.37 11.35 -5.63
C TYR A 82 -8.59 11.05 -6.90
N ALA A 83 -7.48 11.76 -7.14
CA ALA A 83 -6.64 11.53 -8.30
C ALA A 83 -5.96 10.14 -8.23
N VAL A 84 -5.46 9.73 -7.07
CA VAL A 84 -4.92 8.38 -6.88
C VAL A 84 -6.03 7.33 -7.00
N ARG A 85 -7.20 7.59 -6.41
CA ARG A 85 -8.38 6.73 -6.57
C ARG A 85 -8.69 6.47 -8.03
N GLU A 86 -8.79 7.52 -8.82
CA GLU A 86 -9.12 7.40 -10.25
C GLU A 86 -8.03 6.70 -11.05
N ALA A 87 -6.76 6.90 -10.70
CA ALA A 87 -5.66 6.22 -11.36
C ALA A 87 -5.76 4.69 -11.16
N ILE A 88 -6.04 4.26 -9.95
CA ILE A 88 -6.21 2.83 -9.63
C ILE A 88 -7.43 2.27 -10.38
N ASP A 89 -8.55 2.97 -10.31
CA ASP A 89 -9.78 2.54 -10.96
C ASP A 89 -9.61 2.45 -12.48
N ALA A 90 -8.90 3.41 -13.08
CA ALA A 90 -8.68 3.44 -14.53
C ALA A 90 -7.88 2.24 -15.04
N VAL A 91 -6.90 1.77 -14.29
CA VAL A 91 -6.06 0.64 -14.73
C VAL A 91 -6.66 -0.73 -14.38
N ARG A 92 -7.73 -0.76 -13.60
CA ARG A 92 -8.51 -1.95 -13.24
C ARG A 92 -7.66 -3.08 -12.65
N VAL A 93 -6.66 -2.72 -11.86
CA VAL A 93 -5.81 -3.69 -11.18
C VAL A 93 -6.44 -4.07 -9.84
N ARG A 94 -6.33 -5.34 -9.47
CA ARG A 94 -6.73 -5.82 -8.15
C ARG A 94 -5.87 -5.13 -7.09
N THR A 95 -6.48 -4.40 -6.18
CA THR A 95 -5.77 -3.53 -5.24
C THR A 95 -6.17 -3.80 -3.80
N TYR A 96 -5.18 -3.86 -2.93
CA TYR A 96 -5.37 -3.80 -1.48
C TYR A 96 -4.73 -2.52 -0.95
N GLU A 97 -5.52 -1.78 -0.18
CA GLU A 97 -5.01 -0.63 0.57
C GLU A 97 -4.53 -1.10 1.93
N VAL A 98 -3.32 -0.72 2.31
CA VAL A 98 -2.75 -1.12 3.60
C VAL A 98 -2.27 0.07 4.39
N HIS A 99 -2.33 -0.04 5.71
CA HIS A 99 -1.78 0.93 6.65
C HIS A 99 -1.15 0.17 7.81
N LEU A 100 0.01 0.63 8.27
CA LEU A 100 0.71 0.03 9.40
C LEU A 100 -0.08 0.22 10.70
N SER A 101 -0.65 1.41 10.87
CA SER A 101 -1.49 1.74 12.02
C SER A 101 -2.97 1.58 11.68
N ASN A 102 -3.81 1.56 12.72
CA ASN A 102 -5.26 1.54 12.52
C ASN A 102 -5.77 2.96 12.29
N ILE A 103 -6.01 3.33 11.03
CA ILE A 103 -6.51 4.67 10.68
C ILE A 103 -7.90 4.92 11.24
N HIS A 104 -8.71 3.87 11.44
CA HIS A 104 -10.07 4.02 11.97
C HIS A 104 -10.09 4.43 13.45
N ALA A 105 -8.95 4.28 14.15
CA ALA A 105 -8.82 4.65 15.56
C ALA A 105 -8.23 6.05 15.76
N ARG A 106 -7.97 6.80 14.67
CA ARG A 106 -7.42 8.14 14.77
C ARG A 106 -8.43 9.10 15.40
N PRO A 107 -7.98 10.07 16.24
CA PRO A 107 -8.90 11.00 16.90
C PRO A 107 -9.56 11.98 15.94
N GLU A 108 -8.86 12.42 14.89
CA GLU A 108 -9.41 13.37 13.93
C GLU A 108 -10.30 12.65 12.91
N PRO A 109 -11.56 13.09 12.71
CA PRO A 109 -12.48 12.42 11.79
C PRO A 109 -11.93 12.24 10.37
N TRP A 110 -11.26 13.27 9.82
CA TRP A 110 -10.73 13.18 8.45
C TRP A 110 -9.64 12.11 8.29
N ARG A 111 -8.94 11.75 9.37
CA ARG A 111 -7.89 10.73 9.36
C ARG A 111 -8.44 9.31 9.42
N ARG A 112 -9.74 9.14 9.56
CA ARG A 112 -10.41 7.84 9.58
C ARG A 112 -11.03 7.48 8.24
N ILE A 113 -11.08 8.41 7.30
CA ILE A 113 -11.72 8.22 6.00
C ILE A 113 -10.68 7.81 4.96
N SER A 114 -11.03 6.84 4.12
CA SER A 114 -10.28 6.49 2.93
C SER A 114 -11.14 6.71 1.69
N VAL A 115 -10.66 7.55 0.79
CA VAL A 115 -11.33 7.75 -0.50
C VAL A 115 -11.09 6.58 -1.45
N LEU A 116 -10.21 5.65 -1.10
CA LEU A 116 -9.94 4.44 -1.88
C LEU A 116 -10.86 3.27 -1.49
N ALA A 117 -11.52 3.34 -0.34
CA ALA A 117 -12.23 2.20 0.26
C ALA A 117 -13.21 1.53 -0.70
N GLU A 118 -13.92 2.31 -1.51
CA GLU A 118 -14.96 1.79 -2.40
C GLU A 118 -14.43 1.09 -3.65
N ILE A 119 -13.17 1.37 -4.03
CA ILE A 119 -12.63 0.86 -5.30
C ILE A 119 -11.53 -0.18 -5.12
N VAL A 120 -11.13 -0.45 -3.88
CA VAL A 120 -10.13 -1.49 -3.59
C VAL A 120 -10.82 -2.81 -3.25
N GLU A 121 -10.11 -3.91 -3.47
CA GLU A 121 -10.61 -5.25 -3.14
C GLU A 121 -10.67 -5.47 -1.64
N GLY A 122 -9.74 -4.87 -0.89
CA GLY A 122 -9.72 -4.92 0.56
C GLY A 122 -8.88 -3.82 1.16
N GLN A 123 -9.13 -3.56 2.45
CA GLN A 123 -8.41 -2.58 3.25
C GLN A 123 -7.92 -3.28 4.51
N ILE A 124 -6.62 -3.28 4.73
CA ILE A 124 -6.01 -3.97 5.87
C ILE A 124 -5.21 -2.95 6.68
N VAL A 125 -5.59 -2.78 7.94
CA VAL A 125 -5.03 -1.73 8.80
C VAL A 125 -4.63 -2.28 10.16
N GLY A 126 -3.66 -1.61 10.79
CA GLY A 126 -3.39 -1.80 12.22
C GLY A 126 -2.61 -3.05 12.59
N LYS A 127 -2.00 -3.73 11.64
CA LYS A 127 -1.24 -4.97 11.89
C LYS A 127 0.26 -4.81 11.62
N GLY A 128 0.75 -3.56 11.54
CA GLY A 128 2.15 -3.31 11.22
C GLY A 128 2.50 -3.90 9.86
N VAL A 129 3.67 -4.54 9.77
CA VAL A 129 4.12 -5.19 8.54
C VAL A 129 3.17 -6.29 8.07
N ASP A 130 2.43 -6.90 8.98
CA ASP A 130 1.47 -7.97 8.64
C ASP A 130 0.30 -7.45 7.82
N SER A 131 -0.02 -6.15 7.86
CA SER A 131 -1.01 -5.57 6.95
C SER A 131 -0.60 -5.79 5.50
N TYR A 132 0.66 -5.55 5.18
CA TYR A 132 1.21 -5.79 3.84
C TYR A 132 1.27 -7.28 3.49
N ARG A 133 1.75 -8.11 4.44
CA ARG A 133 1.85 -9.56 4.23
C ARG A 133 0.49 -10.18 3.92
N GLU A 134 -0.51 -9.75 4.67
CA GLU A 134 -1.88 -10.24 4.48
C GLU A 134 -2.43 -9.82 3.11
N ALA A 135 -2.11 -8.62 2.65
CA ALA A 135 -2.49 -8.15 1.32
C ALA A 135 -1.85 -9.01 0.22
N LEU A 136 -0.55 -9.27 0.33
CA LEU A 136 0.16 -10.14 -0.63
C LEU A 136 -0.44 -11.54 -0.65
N THR A 137 -0.71 -12.10 0.52
CA THR A 137 -1.30 -13.42 0.65
C THR A 137 -2.69 -13.47 0.02
N SER A 138 -3.51 -12.44 0.27
CA SER A 138 -4.85 -12.35 -0.30
C SER A 138 -4.83 -12.26 -1.82
N LEU A 139 -3.92 -11.46 -2.38
CA LEU A 139 -3.75 -11.38 -3.83
C LEU A 139 -3.35 -12.74 -4.42
N SER A 140 -2.47 -13.46 -3.74
CA SER A 140 -1.99 -14.76 -4.26
C SER A 140 -3.04 -15.85 -4.20
N ARG A 141 -3.98 -15.78 -3.26
CA ARG A 141 -5.04 -16.80 -3.07
C ARG A 141 -6.25 -16.60 -3.96
N ASN A 142 -6.61 -15.37 -4.22
CA ASN A 142 -7.86 -15.04 -4.93
C ASN A 142 -7.63 -14.94 -6.44
N ARG A 143 -6.97 -15.95 -6.99
CA ARG A 143 -6.80 -16.09 -8.45
C ARG A 143 -8.06 -16.74 -9.03
N SER A 144 -8.83 -15.97 -9.70
CA SER A 144 -9.93 -16.52 -10.49
C SER A 144 -9.82 -16.03 -11.93
#